data_f264fa116b3bf446d4a475c293cc1597
#
_entry.id   f264fa116b3bf446d4a475c293cc1597
#
_cell.length_a   1.000
_cell.length_b   1.000
_cell.length_c   1.000
_cell.angle_alpha   90.00
_cell.angle_beta   90.00
_cell.angle_gamma   90.00
#
_symmetry.space_group_name_H-M   'P 1'
#
loop_
_entity.id
_entity.type
_entity.pdbx_description
1 polymer ?
#
loop_
_entity_poly.entity_id
_entity_poly.type
_entity_poly.pdbx_seq_one_letter_code
_entity_poly.pdbx_strand_id
1 'polypeptide(L)'
;MRLKHVDLYITHNVRGFKTEHGTYGYTLAFLMQNGELRTIEDYASVGETTQNGIILTALEKALGRMNMSCEITIYEDSKYIANMFAMGQLKTWYLNDFCNAKGKKIVDADKWQEIEKLCRQHVVTVEFYTHHAFTDHMQYEIRKRIGGEEKNAS
;
A
#
# COMPACT_ATOMS: atom_id res chain seq x y z
N MET A 1 4.02 -5.00 26.29
CA MET A 1 2.75 -4.36 25.88
C MET A 1 2.32 -4.91 24.53
N ARG A 2 1.08 -5.33 24.43
CA ARG A 2 0.55 -5.90 23.18
C ARG A 2 0.18 -4.77 22.22
N LEU A 3 0.72 -4.83 20.99
CA LEU A 3 0.41 -3.84 19.96
C LEU A 3 -1.02 -4.06 19.43
N LYS A 4 -1.68 -2.96 19.07
CA LYS A 4 -2.98 -3.02 18.40
C LYS A 4 -2.80 -3.62 17.01
N HIS A 5 -3.67 -4.55 16.64
CA HIS A 5 -3.65 -5.17 15.31
C HIS A 5 -4.49 -4.35 14.32
N VAL A 6 -3.93 -4.10 13.16
CA VAL A 6 -4.60 -3.40 12.06
C VAL A 6 -4.40 -4.22 10.79
N ASP A 7 -5.48 -4.47 10.06
CA ASP A 7 -5.42 -5.03 8.72
C ASP A 7 -5.49 -3.90 7.70
N LEU A 8 -4.56 -3.91 6.75
CA LEU A 8 -4.49 -2.92 5.68
C LEU A 8 -4.72 -3.61 4.35
N TYR A 9 -5.79 -3.23 3.66
CA TYR A 9 -6.18 -3.79 2.37
C TYR A 9 -5.93 -2.77 1.27
N ILE A 10 -5.25 -3.19 0.19
CA ILE A 10 -4.94 -2.31 -0.95
C ILE A 10 -5.59 -2.86 -2.19
N THR A 11 -6.20 -1.99 -2.98
CA THR A 11 -6.80 -2.31 -4.27
C THR A 11 -6.50 -1.19 -5.26
N HIS A 12 -6.31 -1.53 -6.51
CA HIS A 12 -5.99 -0.58 -7.58
C HIS A 12 -6.49 -1.10 -8.92
N ASN A 13 -6.40 -0.25 -9.95
CA ASN A 13 -6.82 -0.60 -11.31
C ASN A 13 -5.68 -0.69 -12.32
N VAL A 14 -4.43 -0.74 -11.85
CA VAL A 14 -3.26 -0.79 -12.72
C VAL A 14 -2.87 -2.25 -12.99
N ARG A 15 -2.74 -2.60 -14.28
CA ARG A 15 -2.29 -3.92 -14.71
C ARG A 15 -1.07 -3.74 -15.60
N GLY A 16 -0.01 -4.51 -15.35
CA GLY A 16 1.18 -4.51 -16.17
C GLY A 16 2.21 -3.46 -15.81
N PHE A 17 3.04 -3.12 -16.78
CA PHE A 17 4.29 -2.41 -16.53
C PHE A 17 4.15 -0.91 -16.35
N LYS A 18 3.20 -0.30 -17.06
CA LYS A 18 3.10 1.16 -17.05
C LYS A 18 1.74 1.59 -17.56
N THR A 19 1.15 2.54 -16.86
CA THR A 19 -0.09 3.18 -17.30
C THR A 19 0.04 4.68 -17.08
N GLU A 20 -0.65 5.47 -17.89
CA GLU A 20 -0.61 6.93 -17.81
C GLU A 20 -1.40 7.47 -16.63
N HIS A 21 -2.34 6.67 -16.11
CA HIS A 21 -3.23 7.10 -15.03
C HIS A 21 -3.70 5.89 -14.25
N GLY A 22 -3.59 5.94 -12.93
CA GLY A 22 -4.04 4.87 -12.05
C GLY A 22 -4.83 5.39 -10.88
N THR A 23 -5.73 4.56 -10.36
CA THR A 23 -6.51 4.86 -9.15
C THR A 23 -6.30 3.74 -8.14
N TYR A 24 -6.08 4.12 -6.89
CA TYR A 24 -5.92 3.17 -5.79
C TYR A 24 -6.87 3.48 -4.66
N GLY A 25 -7.08 2.47 -3.82
CA GLY A 25 -7.73 2.65 -2.53
C GLY A 25 -6.98 1.89 -1.46
N TYR A 26 -7.16 2.30 -0.23
CA TYR A 26 -6.75 1.51 0.92
C TYR A 26 -7.89 1.49 1.95
N THR A 27 -7.97 0.38 2.68
CA THR A 27 -8.90 0.20 3.80
C THR A 27 -8.11 -0.26 5.01
N LEU A 28 -8.21 0.50 6.10
CA LEU A 28 -7.66 0.11 7.40
C LEU A 28 -8.80 -0.45 8.22
N ALA A 29 -8.66 -1.68 8.73
CA ALA A 29 -9.68 -2.36 9.52
C ALA A 29 -9.11 -2.76 10.87
N PHE A 30 -9.81 -2.44 11.94
CA PHE A 30 -9.38 -2.76 13.30
C PHE A 30 -10.58 -2.88 14.24
N LEU A 31 -10.38 -3.65 15.32
CA LEU A 31 -11.41 -3.80 16.35
C LEU A 31 -11.27 -2.68 17.38
N MET A 32 -12.40 -2.07 17.71
CA MET A 32 -12.51 -1.12 18.81
C MET A 32 -12.49 -1.88 20.14
N GLN A 33 -12.31 -1.17 21.26
CA GLN A 33 -12.32 -1.77 22.60
C GLN A 33 -13.66 -2.47 22.90
N ASN A 34 -14.75 -1.97 22.33
CA ASN A 34 -16.09 -2.56 22.52
C ASN A 34 -16.34 -3.79 21.62
N GLY A 35 -15.34 -4.21 20.83
CA GLY A 35 -15.46 -5.36 19.93
C GLY A 35 -16.01 -5.03 18.54
N GLU A 36 -16.42 -3.79 18.29
CA GLU A 36 -16.93 -3.40 16.97
C GLU A 36 -15.79 -3.23 15.97
N LEU A 37 -15.99 -3.70 14.75
CA LEU A 37 -15.06 -3.49 13.65
C LEU A 37 -15.21 -2.07 13.13
N ARG A 38 -14.10 -1.36 13.06
CA ARG A 38 -14.05 -0.03 12.43
C ARG A 38 -13.19 -0.08 11.19
N THR A 39 -13.64 0.58 10.13
CA THR A 39 -12.86 0.71 8.90
C THR A 39 -12.67 2.18 8.54
N ILE A 40 -11.51 2.47 7.97
CA ILE A 40 -11.18 3.79 7.42
C ILE A 40 -10.70 3.52 6.00
N GLU A 41 -11.33 4.14 5.01
CA GLU A 41 -10.93 3.95 3.61
C GLU A 41 -10.70 5.30 2.93
N ASP A 42 -9.82 5.30 1.94
CA ASP A 42 -9.58 6.48 1.11
C ASP A 42 -9.12 6.03 -0.27
N TYR A 43 -9.32 6.91 -1.25
CA TYR A 43 -9.05 6.63 -2.66
C TYR A 43 -8.40 7.84 -3.29
N ALA A 44 -7.48 7.61 -4.23
CA ALA A 44 -6.85 8.70 -4.96
C ALA A 44 -6.37 8.21 -6.33
N SER A 45 -6.21 9.14 -7.23
CA SER A 45 -5.67 8.88 -8.55
C SER A 45 -4.27 9.47 -8.66
N VAL A 46 -3.43 8.80 -9.45
CA VAL A 46 -2.07 9.25 -9.73
C VAL A 46 -1.85 9.28 -11.24
N GLY A 47 -0.85 10.01 -11.69
CA GLY A 47 -0.47 10.03 -13.10
C GLY A 47 0.24 8.75 -13.51
N GLU A 48 1.26 8.87 -14.34
CA GLU A 48 2.03 7.73 -14.83
C GLU A 48 2.56 6.86 -13.68
N THR A 49 2.27 5.57 -13.72
CA THR A 49 2.64 4.62 -12.66
C THR A 49 2.74 3.19 -13.19
N THR A 50 3.29 2.32 -12.36
CA THR A 50 3.32 0.87 -12.57
C THR A 50 2.47 0.20 -11.49
N GLN A 51 2.23 -1.11 -11.63
CA GLN A 51 1.52 -1.87 -10.59
C GLN A 51 2.25 -1.76 -9.25
N ASN A 52 3.55 -1.98 -9.21
CA ASN A 52 4.31 -1.85 -7.96
C ASN A 52 4.30 -0.41 -7.45
N GLY A 53 4.48 0.56 -8.33
CA GLY A 53 4.50 1.98 -7.95
C GLY A 53 3.20 2.44 -7.29
N ILE A 54 2.05 2.04 -7.83
CA ILE A 54 0.77 2.48 -7.25
C ILE A 54 0.50 1.80 -5.90
N ILE A 55 0.90 0.53 -5.75
CA ILE A 55 0.78 -0.15 -4.46
C ILE A 55 1.65 0.54 -3.41
N LEU A 56 2.89 0.88 -3.77
CA LEU A 56 3.78 1.59 -2.85
C LEU A 56 3.24 2.98 -2.48
N THR A 57 2.62 3.67 -3.42
CA THR A 57 1.96 4.96 -3.14
C THR A 57 0.83 4.77 -2.13
N ALA A 58 -0.02 3.75 -2.32
CA ALA A 58 -1.10 3.45 -1.39
C ALA A 58 -0.57 3.10 0.00
N LEU A 59 0.50 2.30 0.07
CA LEU A 59 1.14 1.93 1.34
C LEU A 59 1.64 3.16 2.08
N GLU A 60 2.33 4.05 1.38
CA GLU A 60 2.86 5.28 1.96
C GLU A 60 1.74 6.12 2.58
N LYS A 61 0.65 6.30 1.84
CA LYS A 61 -0.49 7.08 2.32
C LYS A 61 -1.17 6.44 3.52
N ALA A 62 -1.40 5.12 3.46
CA ALA A 62 -2.05 4.40 4.56
C ALA A 62 -1.19 4.37 5.82
N LEU A 63 0.10 4.06 5.69
CA LEU A 63 1.02 4.01 6.82
C LEU A 63 1.20 5.40 7.46
N GLY A 64 1.12 6.45 6.65
CA GLY A 64 1.18 7.84 7.15
C GLY A 64 0.01 8.22 8.03
N ARG A 65 -1.08 7.46 8.03
CA ARG A 65 -2.25 7.70 8.89
C ARG A 65 -2.11 7.13 10.29
N MET A 66 -1.10 6.29 10.52
CA MET A 66 -0.89 5.66 11.82
C MET A 66 -0.38 6.69 12.82
N ASN A 67 -1.02 6.75 14.00
CA ASN A 67 -0.62 7.66 15.07
C ASN A 67 -0.06 6.93 16.30
N MET A 68 0.11 5.61 16.21
CA MET A 68 0.69 4.80 17.28
C MET A 68 1.33 3.55 16.67
N SER A 69 2.21 2.91 17.42
CA SER A 69 2.82 1.64 17.00
C SER A 69 1.77 0.54 16.94
N CYS A 70 1.75 -0.20 15.83
CA CYS A 70 0.76 -1.25 15.55
C CYS A 70 1.43 -2.49 14.99
N GLU A 71 0.72 -3.61 15.11
CA GLU A 71 0.99 -4.82 14.34
C GLU A 71 0.10 -4.74 13.10
N ILE A 72 0.69 -4.67 11.91
CA ILE A 72 -0.03 -4.44 10.66
C ILE A 72 0.13 -5.64 9.73
N THR A 73 -0.99 -6.19 9.26
CA THR A 73 -0.99 -7.16 8.17
C THR A 73 -1.49 -6.45 6.91
N ILE A 74 -0.68 -6.47 5.85
CA ILE A 74 -0.97 -5.80 4.59
C ILE A 74 -1.38 -6.85 3.56
N TYR A 75 -2.52 -6.64 2.90
CA TYR A 75 -3.03 -7.49 1.83
C TYR A 75 -2.93 -6.73 0.51
N GLU A 76 -2.13 -7.25 -0.43
CA GLU A 76 -1.86 -6.59 -1.71
C GLU A 76 -1.55 -7.64 -2.78
N ASP A 77 -1.52 -7.26 -4.06
CA ASP A 77 -1.43 -8.22 -5.17
C ASP A 77 -0.11 -8.19 -5.95
N SER A 78 0.99 -7.83 -5.29
CA SER A 78 2.33 -7.90 -5.88
C SER A 78 3.18 -8.92 -5.14
N LYS A 79 3.55 -10.00 -5.82
CA LYS A 79 4.48 -10.99 -5.26
C LYS A 79 5.84 -10.37 -4.95
N TYR A 80 6.28 -9.45 -5.80
CA TYR A 80 7.55 -8.75 -5.61
C TYR A 80 7.56 -7.98 -4.29
N ILE A 81 6.52 -7.17 -4.04
CA ILE A 81 6.45 -6.39 -2.80
C ILE A 81 6.40 -7.29 -1.58
N ALA A 82 5.55 -8.34 -1.62
CA ALA A 82 5.45 -9.29 -0.52
C ALA A 82 6.81 -9.95 -0.22
N ASN A 83 7.55 -10.35 -1.28
CA ASN A 83 8.88 -10.96 -1.13
C ASN A 83 9.90 -9.99 -0.54
N MET A 84 9.86 -8.72 -0.93
CA MET A 84 10.80 -7.72 -0.40
C MET A 84 10.63 -7.55 1.12
N PHE A 85 9.39 -7.53 1.59
CA PHE A 85 9.12 -7.49 3.03
C PHE A 85 9.56 -8.79 3.72
N ALA A 86 9.20 -9.94 3.15
CA ALA A 86 9.50 -11.25 3.75
C ALA A 86 11.01 -11.51 3.86
N MET A 87 11.80 -11.02 2.91
CA MET A 87 13.24 -11.20 2.88
C MET A 87 14.00 -10.18 3.74
N GLY A 88 13.31 -9.23 4.35
CA GLY A 88 13.97 -8.16 5.10
C GLY A 88 14.74 -7.18 4.23
N GLN A 89 14.35 -7.04 2.96
CA GLN A 89 15.06 -6.24 1.98
C GLN A 89 15.05 -4.75 2.32
N LEU A 90 14.02 -4.26 3.01
CA LEU A 90 13.92 -2.84 3.38
C LEU A 90 15.09 -2.41 4.26
N LYS A 91 15.49 -3.25 5.22
CA LYS A 91 16.63 -2.97 6.09
C LYS A 91 17.94 -2.97 5.29
N THR A 92 18.09 -3.90 4.37
CA THR A 92 19.27 -3.98 3.49
C THR A 92 19.39 -2.71 2.64
N TRP A 93 18.27 -2.27 2.05
CA TRP A 93 18.25 -1.03 1.27
C TRP A 93 18.60 0.19 2.13
N TYR A 94 18.03 0.26 3.34
CA TYR A 94 18.32 1.34 4.26
C TYR A 94 19.83 1.44 4.54
N LEU A 95 20.48 0.31 4.77
CA LEU A 95 21.93 0.26 5.03
C LEU A 95 22.77 0.63 3.80
N ASN A 96 22.23 0.53 2.61
CA ASN A 96 22.92 0.81 1.33
C ASN A 96 22.36 2.04 0.61
N ASP A 97 21.71 2.95 1.34
CA ASP A 97 21.13 4.20 0.81
C ASP A 97 20.17 3.97 -0.37
N PHE A 98 19.45 2.84 -0.35
CA PHE A 98 18.49 2.46 -1.40
C PHE A 98 19.12 2.40 -2.78
N CYS A 99 20.37 1.93 -2.82
CA CYS A 99 21.12 1.69 -4.04
C CYS A 99 21.36 0.21 -4.25
N ASN A 100 21.50 -0.18 -5.52
CA ASN A 100 21.88 -1.55 -5.87
C ASN A 100 23.40 -1.76 -5.73
N ALA A 101 23.89 -2.96 -6.05
CA ALA A 101 25.32 -3.30 -5.95
C ALA A 101 26.22 -2.43 -6.83
N LYS A 102 25.66 -1.80 -7.87
CA LYS A 102 26.39 -0.90 -8.77
C LYS A 102 26.34 0.57 -8.31
N GLY A 103 25.75 0.83 -7.15
CA GLY A 103 25.64 2.19 -6.60
C GLY A 103 24.54 3.03 -7.21
N LYS A 104 23.65 2.44 -8.02
CA LYS A 104 22.51 3.15 -8.61
C LYS A 104 21.28 3.00 -7.74
N LYS A 105 20.47 4.06 -7.66
CA LYS A 105 19.21 4.00 -6.94
C LYS A 105 18.31 2.88 -7.48
N ILE A 106 17.68 2.13 -6.59
CA ILE A 106 16.72 1.10 -6.98
C ILE A 106 15.46 1.75 -7.57
N VAL A 107 14.66 0.97 -8.31
CA VAL A 107 13.38 1.45 -8.83
C VAL A 107 12.46 1.81 -7.65
N ASP A 108 11.76 2.93 -7.76
CA ASP A 108 10.88 3.46 -6.70
C ASP A 108 11.61 3.73 -5.37
N ALA A 109 12.89 4.08 -5.44
CA ALA A 109 13.72 4.30 -4.26
C ALA A 109 13.11 5.28 -3.27
N ASP A 110 12.55 6.40 -3.75
CA ASP A 110 11.95 7.42 -2.88
C ASP A 110 10.75 6.87 -2.11
N LYS A 111 9.92 6.06 -2.77
CA LYS A 111 8.76 5.42 -2.13
C LYS A 111 9.19 4.39 -1.10
N TRP A 112 10.16 3.53 -1.46
CA TRP A 112 10.68 2.53 -0.54
C TRP A 112 11.34 3.17 0.68
N GLN A 113 12.05 4.27 0.48
CA GLN A 113 12.69 4.99 1.57
C GLN A 113 11.67 5.51 2.58
N GLU A 114 10.59 6.11 2.10
CA GLU A 114 9.53 6.62 2.98
C GLU A 114 8.79 5.47 3.69
N ILE A 115 8.50 4.38 2.97
CA ILE A 115 7.84 3.21 3.54
C ILE A 115 8.71 2.58 4.63
N GLU A 116 10.02 2.42 4.40
CA GLU A 116 10.93 1.89 5.40
C GLU A 116 10.89 2.74 6.68
N LYS A 117 10.94 4.04 6.53
CA LYS A 117 10.88 4.98 7.64
C LYS A 117 9.56 4.84 8.43
N LEU A 118 8.44 4.77 7.73
CA LEU A 118 7.13 4.63 8.35
C LEU A 118 6.96 3.29 9.06
N CYS A 119 7.56 2.22 8.53
CA CYS A 119 7.43 0.88 9.10
C CYS A 119 8.25 0.66 10.37
N ARG A 120 9.23 1.51 10.68
CA ARG A 120 10.14 1.30 11.82
C ARG A 120 9.43 1.17 13.15
N GLN A 121 8.32 1.85 13.34
CA GLN A 121 7.58 1.84 14.60
C GLN A 121 6.55 0.71 14.67
N HIS A 122 6.39 -0.08 13.61
CA HIS A 122 5.37 -1.11 13.52
C HIS A 122 5.98 -2.50 13.35
N VAL A 123 5.17 -3.52 13.61
CA VAL A 123 5.47 -4.89 13.19
C VAL A 123 4.62 -5.14 11.94
N VAL A 124 5.26 -5.32 10.79
CA VAL A 124 4.57 -5.36 9.49
C VAL A 124 4.77 -6.72 8.82
N THR A 125 3.66 -7.32 8.38
CA THR A 125 3.63 -8.53 7.58
C THR A 125 2.87 -8.22 6.29
N VAL A 126 3.39 -8.64 5.15
CA VAL A 126 2.72 -8.44 3.85
C VAL A 126 2.30 -9.79 3.29
N GLU A 127 1.02 -9.89 2.94
CA GLU A 127 0.41 -11.09 2.37
C GLU A 127 0.01 -10.82 0.93
N PHE A 128 0.39 -11.72 0.03
CA PHE A 128 -0.03 -11.65 -1.37
C PHE A 128 -1.44 -12.21 -1.53
N TYR A 129 -2.38 -11.36 -2.00
CA TYR A 129 -3.76 -11.76 -2.26
C TYR A 129 -4.24 -11.07 -3.53
N THR A 130 -4.66 -11.85 -4.52
CA THR A 130 -5.29 -11.32 -5.72
C THR A 130 -6.73 -10.87 -5.45
N HIS A 131 -7.34 -11.43 -4.40
CA HIS A 131 -8.68 -11.06 -3.96
C HIS A 131 -8.75 -11.17 -2.44
N HIS A 132 -9.04 -10.08 -1.75
CA HIS A 132 -9.16 -10.03 -0.29
C HIS A 132 -10.58 -9.62 0.12
N ALA A 133 -10.81 -9.52 1.43
CA ALA A 133 -12.14 -9.29 1.98
C ALA A 133 -12.84 -8.03 1.46
N PHE A 134 -12.08 -7.01 1.07
CA PHE A 134 -12.64 -5.72 0.62
C PHE A 134 -12.49 -5.46 -0.87
N THR A 135 -11.95 -6.40 -1.64
CA THR A 135 -11.67 -6.20 -3.07
C THR A 135 -12.91 -5.74 -3.85
N ASP A 136 -14.03 -6.44 -3.69
CA ASP A 136 -15.24 -6.15 -4.48
C ASP A 136 -15.77 -4.75 -4.19
N HIS A 137 -15.87 -4.39 -2.91
CA HIS A 137 -16.29 -3.05 -2.50
C HIS A 137 -15.33 -1.99 -3.03
N MET A 138 -14.03 -2.19 -2.88
CA MET A 138 -13.02 -1.21 -3.27
C MET A 138 -12.96 -1.06 -4.78
N GLN A 139 -13.09 -2.15 -5.56
CA GLN A 139 -13.14 -2.06 -7.02
C GLN A 139 -14.39 -1.31 -7.49
N TYR A 140 -15.52 -1.51 -6.82
CA TYR A 140 -16.73 -0.72 -7.10
C TYR A 140 -16.48 0.77 -6.87
N GLU A 141 -15.86 1.12 -5.75
CA GLU A 141 -15.55 2.52 -5.42
C GLU A 141 -14.56 3.14 -6.42
N ILE A 142 -13.57 2.37 -6.87
CA ILE A 142 -12.62 2.82 -7.90
C ILE A 142 -13.34 3.11 -9.21
N ARG A 143 -14.19 2.20 -9.69
CA ARG A 143 -14.94 2.37 -10.94
C ARG A 143 -15.88 3.58 -10.87
N LYS A 144 -16.51 3.77 -9.74
CA LYS A 144 -17.41 4.90 -9.50
C LYS A 144 -16.67 6.24 -9.63
N ARG A 145 -15.46 6.33 -9.10
CA ARG A 145 -14.63 7.56 -9.18
C ARG A 145 -14.17 7.83 -10.60
N ILE A 146 -13.74 6.81 -11.33
CA ILE A 146 -13.33 6.94 -12.73
C ILE A 146 -14.52 7.41 -13.58
N GLY A 147 -15.71 6.82 -13.40
CA GLY A 147 -16.92 7.22 -14.09
C GLY A 147 -17.29 8.69 -13.82
N GLY A 148 -17.12 9.14 -12.57
CA GLY A 148 -17.33 10.53 -12.20
C GLY A 148 -16.35 11.48 -12.87
N GLU A 149 -15.07 11.09 -12.93
CA GLU A 149 -14.03 11.89 -13.59
C GLU A 149 -14.28 11.99 -15.09
N GLU A 150 -14.68 10.92 -15.76
CA GLU A 150 -15.00 10.90 -17.18
C GLU A 150 -16.19 11.82 -17.49
N LYS A 151 -17.22 11.82 -16.65
CA LYS A 151 -18.38 12.71 -16.80
C LYS A 151 -17.99 14.18 -16.64
N ASN A 152 -17.06 14.47 -15.76
CA ASN A 152 -16.59 15.84 -15.51
C ASN A 152 -15.64 16.32 -16.61
N ALA A 153 -14.98 15.42 -17.33
CA ALA A 153 -14.06 15.74 -18.41
C ALA A 153 -14.77 15.99 -19.76
N SER A 154 -16.03 15.59 -19.88
CA SER A 154 -16.84 15.84 -21.10
C SER A 154 -17.62 17.17 -21.04
#